data_b8d33c78be08d5f25be1c3cb332c54dc
#
_entry.id   b8d33c78be08d5f25be1c3cb332c54dc
#
_cell.length_a   1.000
_cell.length_b   1.000
_cell.length_c   1.000
_cell.angle_alpha   90.00
_cell.angle_beta   90.00
_cell.angle_gamma   90.00
#
_symmetry.space_group_name_H-M   'P 1'
#
loop_
_entity.id
_entity.type
_entity.pdbx_description
1 polymer ?
#
loop_
_entity_poly.entity_id
_entity_poly.type
_entity_poly.pdbx_seq_one_letter_code
_entity_poly.pdbx_strand_id
1 'polypeptide(L)'
;SIIELGREQGIRMHTLQTEGAHMIQFTAETKCSGIDLKDGTQIRKGAFDAIRSLTQAAGHDFPRETEDAIRNISGNGGTPLVVCVNQKVAGVIELQDIIKPGIEERFERLRKMGVKTVMVTGDNPLTAQYIAKKAGVDDFIAEAKPEDKMNYIRREQAAGKLVAMMGDGTNDAPALAQANVGVAMNSGTQAAKEAGNMVDLDNDPTKLIEIVEIGKQLLMTRGTLTTFSIANDVAKYFAIIPALFMVSVPQLGALNIMGLHSPESAILSAVIFNALIIPALIPLALKGVCLLYTSPSPR
;
A
#
# COMPACT_ATOMS: atom_id res chain seq x y z
N SER A 1 0.90 24.99 -0.96
CA SER A 1 -0.51 25.29 -1.24
C SER A 1 -0.65 26.56 -2.11
N ILE A 2 -1.82 26.80 -2.75
CA ILE A 2 -2.07 27.99 -3.58
C ILE A 2 -1.84 29.29 -2.80
N ILE A 3 -2.17 29.29 -1.51
CA ILE A 3 -1.95 30.43 -0.60
C ILE A 3 -0.46 30.70 -0.39
N GLU A 4 0.34 29.68 -0.24
CA GLU A 4 1.81 29.79 -0.10
C GLU A 4 2.43 30.31 -1.40
N LEU A 5 2.02 29.75 -2.55
CA LEU A 5 2.44 30.27 -3.86
C LEU A 5 2.16 31.77 -4.00
N GLY A 6 0.96 32.22 -3.60
CA GLY A 6 0.62 33.63 -3.61
C GLY A 6 1.53 34.48 -2.72
N ARG A 7 1.90 33.98 -1.54
CA ARG A 7 2.84 34.67 -0.64
C ARG A 7 4.26 34.73 -1.22
N GLU A 8 4.74 33.63 -1.79
CA GLU A 8 6.07 33.56 -2.45
C GLU A 8 6.17 34.51 -3.64
N GLN A 9 5.07 34.69 -4.37
CA GLN A 9 4.97 35.65 -5.49
C GLN A 9 4.76 37.09 -5.03
N GLY A 10 4.81 37.35 -3.72
CA GLY A 10 4.65 38.70 -3.18
C GLY A 10 3.22 39.27 -3.27
N ILE A 11 2.24 38.42 -3.57
CA ILE A 11 0.83 38.83 -3.63
C ILE A 11 0.34 39.08 -2.21
N ARG A 12 0.04 40.33 -1.87
CA ARG A 12 -0.61 40.66 -0.61
C ARG A 12 -2.04 40.12 -0.66
N MET A 13 -2.33 39.20 0.24
CA MET A 13 -3.70 38.71 0.42
C MET A 13 -4.53 39.88 1.00
N HIS A 14 -5.19 40.62 0.13
CA HIS A 14 -6.29 41.44 0.57
C HIS A 14 -7.40 40.50 1.00
N THR A 15 -7.90 40.67 2.23
CA THR A 15 -9.09 39.96 2.68
C THR A 15 -10.22 40.42 1.76
N LEU A 16 -10.51 39.61 0.75
CA LEU A 16 -11.70 39.79 -0.03
C LEU A 16 -12.85 39.83 0.98
N GLN A 17 -13.69 40.85 0.90
CA GLN A 17 -14.91 40.91 1.70
C GLN A 17 -15.80 39.77 1.26
N THR A 18 -15.64 38.63 1.92
CA THR A 18 -16.41 37.40 1.63
C THR A 18 -17.78 37.43 2.35
N GLU A 19 -18.08 38.49 3.07
CA GLU A 19 -19.40 38.67 3.68
C GLU A 19 -20.50 38.64 2.64
N GLY A 20 -21.29 37.56 2.64
CA GLY A 20 -22.39 37.30 1.70
C GLY A 20 -21.98 36.79 0.34
N ALA A 21 -20.76 36.30 0.17
CA ALA A 21 -20.36 35.54 -1.00
C ALA A 21 -20.85 34.07 -0.87
N HIS A 22 -21.24 33.47 -1.99
CA HIS A 22 -21.67 32.09 -2.05
C HIS A 22 -20.48 31.18 -2.44
N MET A 23 -20.10 30.30 -1.53
CA MET A 23 -19.03 29.34 -1.76
C MET A 23 -19.54 28.07 -2.44
N ILE A 24 -18.90 27.68 -3.55
CA ILE A 24 -19.18 26.41 -4.24
C ILE A 24 -18.10 25.43 -3.88
N GLN A 25 -18.51 24.37 -3.16
CA GLN A 25 -17.60 23.33 -2.73
C GLN A 25 -17.27 22.39 -3.88
N PHE A 26 -16.07 21.80 -3.83
CA PHE A 26 -15.66 20.77 -4.78
C PHE A 26 -16.49 19.50 -4.58
N THR A 27 -16.99 18.95 -5.69
CA THR A 27 -17.59 17.60 -5.70
C THR A 27 -16.91 16.74 -6.77
N ALA A 28 -16.92 15.43 -6.56
CA ALA A 28 -16.35 14.49 -7.53
C ALA A 28 -17.11 14.52 -8.89
N GLU A 29 -18.38 14.91 -8.88
CA GLU A 29 -19.21 15.03 -10.09
C GLU A 29 -18.88 16.29 -10.87
N THR A 30 -18.84 17.45 -10.20
CA THR A 30 -18.56 18.73 -10.84
C THR A 30 -17.10 18.97 -11.14
N LYS A 31 -16.20 18.29 -10.40
CA LYS A 31 -14.73 18.46 -10.47
C LYS A 31 -14.28 19.93 -10.46
N CYS A 32 -15.08 20.77 -9.81
CA CYS A 32 -14.96 22.22 -9.80
C CYS A 32 -15.34 22.78 -8.43
N SER A 33 -14.67 23.84 -8.02
CA SER A 33 -15.03 24.64 -6.83
C SER A 33 -14.90 26.12 -7.16
N GLY A 34 -15.51 26.98 -6.35
CA GLY A 34 -15.43 28.40 -6.62
C GLY A 34 -16.16 29.28 -5.61
N ILE A 35 -16.28 30.54 -5.97
CA ILE A 35 -16.95 31.55 -5.18
C ILE A 35 -17.72 32.52 -6.11
N ASP A 36 -18.92 32.89 -5.69
CA ASP A 36 -19.71 33.97 -6.31
C ASP A 36 -19.68 35.15 -5.37
N LEU A 37 -19.07 36.24 -5.81
CA LEU A 37 -18.98 37.50 -5.05
C LEU A 37 -20.25 38.31 -5.18
N LYS A 38 -20.47 39.23 -4.23
CA LYS A 38 -21.67 40.14 -4.25
C LYS A 38 -21.73 41.07 -5.44
N ASP A 39 -20.60 41.40 -6.05
CA ASP A 39 -20.51 42.24 -7.25
C ASP A 39 -20.87 41.49 -8.54
N GLY A 40 -21.27 40.23 -8.43
CA GLY A 40 -21.56 39.36 -9.55
C GLY A 40 -20.35 38.63 -10.16
N THR A 41 -19.17 38.85 -9.63
CA THR A 41 -17.98 38.18 -10.10
C THR A 41 -18.01 36.69 -9.69
N GLN A 42 -17.84 35.81 -10.67
CA GLN A 42 -17.80 34.36 -10.47
C GLN A 42 -16.38 33.85 -10.69
N ILE A 43 -15.80 33.23 -9.69
CA ILE A 43 -14.47 32.58 -9.77
C ILE A 43 -14.67 31.09 -9.66
N ARG A 44 -14.14 30.33 -10.61
CA ARG A 44 -14.14 28.86 -10.59
C ARG A 44 -12.74 28.33 -10.78
N LYS A 45 -12.42 27.23 -10.09
CA LYS A 45 -11.20 26.45 -10.30
C LYS A 45 -11.55 24.98 -10.34
N GLY A 46 -10.92 24.24 -11.23
CA GLY A 46 -11.23 22.82 -11.35
C GLY A 46 -10.40 22.10 -12.41
N ALA A 47 -10.78 20.85 -12.66
CA ALA A 47 -10.20 20.05 -13.72
C ALA A 47 -10.47 20.67 -15.10
N PHE A 48 -9.57 20.40 -16.04
CA PHE A 48 -9.63 20.92 -17.40
C PHE A 48 -11.00 20.74 -18.04
N ASP A 49 -11.53 19.50 -18.05
CA ASP A 49 -12.81 19.20 -18.70
C ASP A 49 -13.98 19.96 -18.10
N ALA A 50 -14.00 20.10 -16.77
CA ALA A 50 -15.04 20.83 -16.06
C ALA A 50 -15.04 22.32 -16.41
N ILE A 51 -13.87 22.97 -16.39
CA ILE A 51 -13.76 24.39 -16.72
C ILE A 51 -13.97 24.64 -18.22
N ARG A 52 -13.48 23.75 -19.08
CA ARG A 52 -13.73 23.81 -20.53
C ARG A 52 -15.23 23.79 -20.84
N SER A 53 -15.95 22.85 -20.23
CA SER A 53 -17.40 22.75 -20.39
C SER A 53 -18.13 24.02 -19.94
N LEU A 54 -17.74 24.59 -18.79
CA LEU A 54 -18.30 25.85 -18.29
C LEU A 54 -18.04 27.03 -19.23
N THR A 55 -16.81 27.14 -19.75
CA THR A 55 -16.41 28.22 -20.67
C THR A 55 -17.15 28.11 -22.00
N GLN A 56 -17.23 26.91 -22.57
CA GLN A 56 -17.91 26.65 -23.82
C GLN A 56 -19.42 26.84 -23.71
N ALA A 57 -20.05 26.42 -22.60
CA ALA A 57 -21.46 26.65 -22.33
C ALA A 57 -21.83 28.16 -22.29
N ALA A 58 -20.87 29.01 -21.92
CA ALA A 58 -21.00 30.45 -21.90
C ALA A 58 -20.66 31.11 -23.26
N GLY A 59 -20.35 30.33 -24.29
CA GLY A 59 -20.02 30.83 -25.61
C GLY A 59 -18.62 31.42 -25.76
N HIS A 60 -17.70 31.09 -24.82
CA HIS A 60 -16.31 31.53 -24.89
C HIS A 60 -15.43 30.41 -25.43
N ASP A 61 -14.48 30.76 -26.29
CA ASP A 61 -13.44 29.84 -26.77
C ASP A 61 -12.42 29.55 -25.66
N PHE A 62 -11.97 28.31 -25.61
CA PHE A 62 -10.89 27.92 -24.70
C PHE A 62 -9.53 28.24 -25.37
N PRO A 63 -8.65 29.04 -24.71
CA PRO A 63 -7.39 29.47 -25.34
C PRO A 63 -6.44 28.29 -25.62
N ARG A 64 -5.88 28.20 -26.83
CA ARG A 64 -4.91 27.16 -27.21
C ARG A 64 -3.66 27.16 -26.33
N GLU A 65 -3.15 28.33 -25.98
CA GLU A 65 -2.01 28.48 -25.07
C GLU A 65 -2.26 27.80 -23.72
N THR A 66 -3.50 27.88 -23.23
CA THR A 66 -3.89 27.19 -21.98
C THR A 66 -3.94 25.68 -22.16
N GLU A 67 -4.43 25.18 -23.29
CA GLU A 67 -4.44 23.75 -23.60
C GLU A 67 -3.01 23.18 -23.69
N ASP A 68 -2.10 23.93 -24.33
CA ASP A 68 -0.70 23.53 -24.45
C ASP A 68 0.01 23.55 -23.08
N ALA A 69 -0.27 24.56 -22.24
CA ALA A 69 0.23 24.62 -20.88
C ALA A 69 -0.28 23.43 -20.04
N ILE A 70 -1.57 23.10 -20.13
CA ILE A 70 -2.17 21.95 -19.45
C ILE A 70 -1.49 20.65 -19.88
N ARG A 71 -1.29 20.48 -21.20
CA ARG A 71 -0.63 19.27 -21.75
C ARG A 71 0.81 19.15 -21.27
N ASN A 72 1.53 20.28 -21.23
CA ASN A 72 2.91 20.32 -20.76
C ASN A 72 3.00 20.01 -19.26
N ILE A 73 2.17 20.64 -18.42
CA ILE A 73 2.08 20.36 -16.98
C ILE A 73 1.80 18.88 -16.73
N SER A 74 0.76 18.34 -17.38
CA SER A 74 0.40 16.92 -17.22
C SER A 74 1.49 15.98 -17.72
N GLY A 75 2.16 16.31 -18.83
CA GLY A 75 3.28 15.53 -19.38
C GLY A 75 4.50 15.50 -18.46
N ASN A 76 4.66 16.52 -17.61
CA ASN A 76 5.72 16.61 -16.59
C ASN A 76 5.28 16.06 -15.22
N GLY A 77 4.10 15.46 -15.13
CA GLY A 77 3.60 14.83 -13.91
C GLY A 77 2.95 15.80 -12.93
N GLY A 78 2.72 17.04 -13.34
CA GLY A 78 1.93 18.00 -12.58
C GLY A 78 0.43 17.80 -12.81
N THR A 79 -0.37 18.19 -11.83
CA THR A 79 -1.83 18.27 -11.96
C THR A 79 -2.23 19.71 -12.31
N PRO A 80 -2.75 19.94 -13.54
CA PRO A 80 -3.17 21.27 -13.95
C PRO A 80 -4.52 21.63 -13.33
N LEU A 81 -4.57 22.74 -12.62
CA LEU A 81 -5.79 23.30 -12.06
C LEU A 81 -6.14 24.57 -12.84
N VAL A 82 -7.20 24.51 -13.63
CA VAL A 82 -7.63 25.66 -14.45
C VAL A 82 -8.48 26.61 -13.63
N VAL A 83 -8.22 27.90 -13.78
CA VAL A 83 -8.96 28.97 -13.12
C VAL A 83 -9.68 29.79 -14.17
N CYS A 84 -10.95 30.07 -13.96
CA CYS A 84 -11.74 31.03 -14.77
C CYS A 84 -12.43 32.06 -13.90
N VAL A 85 -12.57 33.23 -14.45
CA VAL A 85 -13.29 34.38 -13.87
C VAL A 85 -14.36 34.79 -14.84
N ASN A 86 -15.62 34.86 -14.37
CA ASN A 86 -16.78 35.17 -15.22
C ASN A 86 -16.80 34.32 -16.50
N GLN A 87 -16.56 33.00 -16.32
CA GLN A 87 -16.54 31.95 -17.35
C GLN A 87 -15.44 32.14 -18.44
N LYS A 88 -14.52 33.08 -18.25
CA LYS A 88 -13.33 33.23 -19.10
C LYS A 88 -12.10 32.64 -18.40
N VAL A 89 -11.30 31.88 -19.13
CA VAL A 89 -10.08 31.32 -18.60
C VAL A 89 -9.12 32.43 -18.16
N ALA A 90 -8.70 32.40 -16.91
CA ALA A 90 -7.75 33.35 -16.33
C ALA A 90 -6.31 32.79 -16.30
N GLY A 91 -6.16 31.45 -16.21
CA GLY A 91 -4.86 30.78 -16.21
C GLY A 91 -4.92 29.38 -15.67
N VAL A 92 -3.73 28.79 -15.53
CA VAL A 92 -3.55 27.43 -15.00
C VAL A 92 -2.57 27.48 -13.83
N ILE A 93 -2.89 26.75 -12.77
CA ILE A 93 -2.02 26.54 -11.62
C ILE A 93 -1.49 25.11 -11.72
N GLU A 94 -0.17 24.96 -11.68
CA GLU A 94 0.47 23.66 -11.61
C GLU A 94 0.54 23.19 -10.15
N LEU A 95 -0.01 22.03 -9.88
CA LEU A 95 0.19 21.32 -8.62
C LEU A 95 1.17 20.18 -8.90
N GLN A 96 2.31 20.16 -8.22
CA GLN A 96 3.27 19.07 -8.33
C GLN A 96 3.20 18.18 -7.10
N ASP A 97 3.03 16.88 -7.33
CA ASP A 97 3.22 15.89 -6.30
C ASP A 97 4.72 15.57 -6.16
N ILE A 98 5.25 15.77 -4.95
CA ILE A 98 6.63 15.46 -4.65
C ILE A 98 6.72 13.97 -4.33
N ILE A 99 7.32 13.21 -5.25
CA ILE A 99 7.61 11.80 -5.00
C ILE A 99 8.74 11.73 -3.96
N LYS A 100 8.50 10.98 -2.88
CA LYS A 100 9.48 10.81 -1.82
C LYS A 100 10.76 10.14 -2.35
N PRO A 101 11.94 10.59 -1.93
CA PRO A 101 13.20 9.96 -2.34
C PRO A 101 13.26 8.49 -1.93
N GLY A 102 13.83 7.64 -2.78
CA GLY A 102 14.03 6.21 -2.50
C GLY A 102 12.77 5.34 -2.66
N ILE A 103 11.66 5.88 -3.17
CA ILE A 103 10.43 5.11 -3.36
C ILE A 103 10.57 4.03 -4.44
N GLU A 104 11.34 4.33 -5.50
CA GLU A 104 11.60 3.39 -6.59
C GLU A 104 12.31 2.12 -6.10
N GLU A 105 13.38 2.27 -5.32
CA GLU A 105 14.13 1.14 -4.72
C GLU A 105 13.21 0.28 -3.84
N ARG A 106 12.28 0.91 -3.14
CA ARG A 106 11.35 0.21 -2.25
C ARG A 106 10.32 -0.60 -3.05
N PHE A 107 9.77 -0.05 -4.14
CA PHE A 107 8.89 -0.82 -5.02
C PHE A 107 9.65 -1.94 -5.75
N GLU A 108 10.91 -1.75 -6.09
CA GLU A 108 11.75 -2.82 -6.62
C GLU A 108 11.93 -3.97 -5.61
N ARG A 109 12.08 -3.65 -4.32
CA ARG A 109 12.12 -4.68 -3.25
C ARG A 109 10.82 -5.46 -3.16
N LEU A 110 9.65 -4.80 -3.23
CA LEU A 110 8.34 -5.46 -3.28
C LEU A 110 8.24 -6.40 -4.48
N ARG A 111 8.68 -5.95 -5.65
CA ARG A 111 8.70 -6.76 -6.87
C ARG A 111 9.58 -7.99 -6.73
N LYS A 112 10.78 -7.88 -6.13
CA LYS A 112 11.66 -9.01 -5.81
C LYS A 112 11.01 -10.00 -4.83
N MET A 113 10.11 -9.55 -3.99
CA MET A 113 9.32 -10.40 -3.09
C MET A 113 8.08 -11.03 -3.76
N GLY A 114 7.87 -10.78 -5.07
CA GLY A 114 6.72 -11.29 -5.82
C GLY A 114 5.42 -10.53 -5.57
N VAL A 115 5.49 -9.30 -5.04
CA VAL A 115 4.33 -8.43 -4.84
C VAL A 115 4.19 -7.51 -6.04
N LYS A 116 3.05 -7.56 -6.73
CA LYS A 116 2.70 -6.61 -7.80
C LYS A 116 2.17 -5.33 -7.17
N THR A 117 2.67 -4.19 -7.64
CA THR A 117 2.25 -2.86 -7.18
C THR A 117 1.42 -2.16 -8.25
N VAL A 118 0.27 -1.62 -7.86
CA VAL A 118 -0.63 -0.91 -8.76
C VAL A 118 -1.03 0.42 -8.14
N MET A 119 -0.76 1.50 -8.85
CA MET A 119 -1.21 2.84 -8.45
C MET A 119 -2.62 3.08 -8.96
N VAL A 120 -3.53 3.49 -8.09
CA VAL A 120 -4.91 3.83 -8.46
C VAL A 120 -5.18 5.27 -8.06
N THR A 121 -5.36 6.14 -9.05
CA THR A 121 -5.51 7.58 -8.85
C THR A 121 -6.70 8.15 -9.61
N GLY A 122 -7.25 9.25 -9.10
CA GLY A 122 -8.26 10.06 -9.81
C GLY A 122 -7.67 11.02 -10.84
N ASP A 123 -6.34 11.12 -10.96
CA ASP A 123 -5.67 12.00 -11.91
C ASP A 123 -5.85 11.57 -13.35
N ASN A 124 -5.57 12.50 -14.27
CA ASN A 124 -5.61 12.22 -15.69
C ASN A 124 -4.52 11.20 -16.10
N PRO A 125 -4.70 10.49 -17.23
CA PRO A 125 -3.79 9.42 -17.65
C PRO A 125 -2.33 9.85 -17.84
N LEU A 126 -2.07 11.09 -18.30
CA LEU A 126 -0.72 11.58 -18.53
C LEU A 126 0.03 11.79 -17.20
N THR A 127 -0.60 12.44 -16.25
CA THR A 127 -0.06 12.63 -14.88
C THR A 127 0.15 11.28 -14.21
N ALA A 128 -0.85 10.40 -14.27
CA ALA A 128 -0.78 9.07 -13.67
C ALA A 128 0.38 8.24 -14.26
N GLN A 129 0.54 8.24 -15.58
CA GLN A 129 1.61 7.53 -16.26
C GLN A 129 3.00 8.05 -15.86
N TYR A 130 3.16 9.36 -15.78
CA TYR A 130 4.42 9.96 -15.36
C TYR A 130 4.78 9.59 -13.92
N ILE A 131 3.84 9.73 -12.99
CA ILE A 131 4.04 9.39 -11.57
C ILE A 131 4.33 7.90 -11.41
N ALA A 132 3.55 7.02 -12.08
CA ALA A 132 3.74 5.58 -12.05
C ALA A 132 5.14 5.16 -12.53
N LYS A 133 5.59 5.74 -13.65
CA LYS A 133 6.92 5.48 -14.20
C LYS A 133 8.02 5.96 -13.25
N LYS A 134 7.88 7.16 -12.69
CA LYS A 134 8.88 7.75 -11.80
C LYS A 134 8.91 7.08 -10.42
N ALA A 135 7.77 6.59 -9.94
CA ALA A 135 7.69 5.81 -8.71
C ALA A 135 8.15 4.35 -8.89
N GLY A 136 8.16 3.84 -10.12
CA GLY A 136 8.56 2.47 -10.42
C GLY A 136 7.51 1.42 -10.08
N VAL A 137 6.21 1.78 -10.06
CA VAL A 137 5.12 0.81 -9.88
C VAL A 137 4.91 -0.05 -11.13
N ASP A 138 4.32 -1.24 -10.96
CA ASP A 138 4.17 -2.21 -12.06
C ASP A 138 3.02 -1.86 -13.01
N ASP A 139 1.99 -1.16 -12.50
CA ASP A 139 0.80 -0.84 -13.26
C ASP A 139 0.09 0.39 -12.67
N PHE A 140 -0.81 1.02 -13.41
CA PHE A 140 -1.60 2.13 -12.88
C PHE A 140 -3.01 2.17 -13.48
N ILE A 141 -3.94 2.77 -12.74
CA ILE A 141 -5.31 3.06 -13.14
C ILE A 141 -5.54 4.55 -12.91
N ALA A 142 -5.79 5.29 -13.97
CA ALA A 142 -6.08 6.72 -13.95
C ALA A 142 -7.59 6.98 -13.93
N GLU A 143 -8.00 8.20 -13.58
CA GLU A 143 -9.39 8.65 -13.53
C GLU A 143 -10.33 7.71 -12.75
N ALA A 144 -9.76 6.97 -11.80
CA ALA A 144 -10.48 5.96 -11.02
C ALA A 144 -11.51 6.60 -10.09
N LYS A 145 -12.73 6.11 -10.18
CA LYS A 145 -13.78 6.39 -9.21
C LYS A 145 -13.67 5.44 -8.02
N PRO A 146 -14.27 5.75 -6.86
CA PRO A 146 -14.27 4.85 -5.71
C PRO A 146 -14.73 3.43 -6.02
N GLU A 147 -15.73 3.30 -6.88
CA GLU A 147 -16.25 2.00 -7.34
C GLU A 147 -15.23 1.19 -8.15
N ASP A 148 -14.44 1.87 -8.99
CA ASP A 148 -13.42 1.22 -9.81
C ASP A 148 -12.31 0.61 -8.94
N LYS A 149 -11.91 1.32 -7.86
CA LYS A 149 -10.96 0.82 -6.86
C LYS A 149 -11.47 -0.46 -6.22
N MET A 150 -12.70 -0.47 -5.77
CA MET A 150 -13.33 -1.62 -5.12
C MET A 150 -13.49 -2.80 -6.10
N ASN A 151 -13.92 -2.54 -7.34
CA ASN A 151 -14.10 -3.57 -8.37
C ASN A 151 -12.76 -4.20 -8.77
N TYR A 152 -11.69 -3.40 -8.84
CA TYR A 152 -10.34 -3.91 -9.08
C TYR A 152 -9.93 -4.89 -7.99
N ILE A 153 -10.10 -4.51 -6.71
CA ILE A 153 -9.77 -5.37 -5.57
C ILE A 153 -10.55 -6.69 -5.63
N ARG A 154 -11.87 -6.63 -5.85
CA ARG A 154 -12.72 -7.83 -5.97
C ARG A 154 -12.26 -8.74 -7.09
N ARG A 155 -11.88 -8.19 -8.23
CA ARG A 155 -11.38 -8.96 -9.38
C ARG A 155 -10.08 -9.71 -9.02
N GLU A 156 -9.14 -9.05 -8.39
CA GLU A 156 -7.88 -9.68 -7.98
C GLU A 156 -8.10 -10.74 -6.89
N GLN A 157 -9.02 -10.50 -5.94
CA GLN A 157 -9.43 -11.48 -4.93
C GLN A 157 -10.12 -12.69 -5.55
N ALA A 158 -10.99 -12.50 -6.53
CA ALA A 158 -11.63 -13.58 -7.27
C ALA A 158 -10.62 -14.44 -8.05
N ALA A 159 -9.48 -13.86 -8.45
CA ALA A 159 -8.36 -14.57 -9.04
C ALA A 159 -7.47 -15.30 -8.00
N GLY A 160 -7.88 -15.36 -6.73
CA GLY A 160 -7.17 -16.03 -5.64
C GLY A 160 -5.98 -15.26 -5.08
N LYS A 161 -5.86 -13.97 -5.38
CA LYS A 161 -4.77 -13.13 -4.87
C LYS A 161 -5.15 -12.43 -3.57
N LEU A 162 -4.16 -12.23 -2.71
CA LEU A 162 -4.28 -11.37 -1.54
C LEU A 162 -3.98 -9.93 -1.95
N VAL A 163 -4.87 -9.02 -1.57
CA VAL A 163 -4.78 -7.60 -1.93
C VAL A 163 -4.59 -6.75 -0.69
N ALA A 164 -3.53 -5.94 -0.68
CA ALA A 164 -3.35 -4.87 0.28
C ALA A 164 -3.71 -3.53 -0.39
N MET A 165 -4.46 -2.69 0.30
CA MET A 165 -4.84 -1.35 -0.15
C MET A 165 -4.32 -0.31 0.83
N MET A 166 -3.72 0.75 0.31
CA MET A 166 -3.38 1.95 1.07
C MET A 166 -4.19 3.14 0.58
N GLY A 167 -4.66 3.97 1.51
CA GLY A 167 -5.42 5.17 1.16
C GLY A 167 -5.60 6.10 2.35
N ASP A 168 -5.95 7.36 2.07
CA ASP A 168 -6.11 8.43 3.07
C ASP A 168 -7.46 9.15 2.98
N GLY A 169 -8.16 9.01 1.85
CA GLY A 169 -9.41 9.70 1.56
C GLY A 169 -10.66 8.95 2.05
N THR A 170 -11.74 9.70 2.26
CA THR A 170 -13.08 9.13 2.48
C THR A 170 -13.51 8.25 1.30
N ASN A 171 -13.09 8.62 0.10
CA ASN A 171 -13.36 7.85 -1.13
C ASN A 171 -12.64 6.49 -1.16
N ASP A 172 -11.61 6.31 -0.33
CA ASP A 172 -10.85 5.07 -0.23
C ASP A 172 -11.45 4.10 0.80
N ALA A 173 -12.30 4.57 1.71
CA ALA A 173 -12.86 3.76 2.79
C ALA A 173 -13.53 2.47 2.30
N PRO A 174 -14.37 2.43 1.26
CA PRO A 174 -14.95 1.19 0.75
C PRO A 174 -13.88 0.20 0.21
N ALA A 175 -12.85 0.71 -0.44
CA ALA A 175 -11.75 -0.08 -0.98
C ALA A 175 -10.85 -0.62 0.14
N LEU A 176 -10.57 0.17 1.18
CA LEU A 176 -9.83 -0.25 2.37
C LEU A 176 -10.55 -1.37 3.11
N ALA A 177 -11.87 -1.25 3.30
CA ALA A 177 -12.68 -2.29 3.93
C ALA A 177 -12.78 -3.57 3.11
N GLN A 178 -12.77 -3.48 1.76
CA GLN A 178 -12.85 -4.63 0.86
C GLN A 178 -11.53 -5.40 0.79
N ALA A 179 -10.38 -4.72 0.92
CA ALA A 179 -9.06 -5.34 0.80
C ALA A 179 -8.81 -6.38 1.91
N ASN A 180 -7.95 -7.38 1.64
CA ASN A 180 -7.52 -8.32 2.67
C ASN A 180 -6.73 -7.61 3.78
N VAL A 181 -5.95 -6.59 3.39
CA VAL A 181 -5.25 -5.69 4.31
C VAL A 181 -5.51 -4.27 3.86
N GLY A 182 -6.28 -3.51 4.64
CA GLY A 182 -6.51 -2.08 4.44
C GLY A 182 -5.62 -1.25 5.36
N VAL A 183 -4.76 -0.41 4.82
CA VAL A 183 -3.85 0.46 5.58
C VAL A 183 -4.26 1.92 5.35
N ALA A 184 -4.77 2.55 6.38
CA ALA A 184 -5.07 3.98 6.34
C ALA A 184 -3.87 4.81 6.80
N MET A 185 -3.69 5.98 6.18
CA MET A 185 -2.67 6.94 6.62
C MET A 185 -3.13 7.67 7.88
N ASN A 186 -2.20 8.04 8.77
CA ASN A 186 -2.53 8.83 9.97
C ASN A 186 -3.07 10.23 9.62
N SER A 187 -2.61 10.82 8.52
CA SER A 187 -3.16 12.06 7.98
C SER A 187 -4.53 11.90 7.30
N GLY A 188 -4.96 10.66 7.09
CA GLY A 188 -6.21 10.34 6.41
C GLY A 188 -7.45 10.71 7.21
N THR A 189 -8.59 10.66 6.51
CA THR A 189 -9.90 10.95 7.10
C THR A 189 -10.28 9.90 8.14
N GLN A 190 -11.17 10.27 9.06
CA GLN A 190 -11.66 9.34 10.07
C GLN A 190 -12.32 8.11 9.44
N ALA A 191 -13.07 8.31 8.35
CA ALA A 191 -13.71 7.21 7.63
C ALA A 191 -12.70 6.20 7.07
N ALA A 192 -11.56 6.68 6.52
CA ALA A 192 -10.49 5.81 6.05
C ALA A 192 -9.85 5.01 7.19
N LYS A 193 -9.60 5.66 8.35
CA LYS A 193 -9.01 5.01 9.54
C LYS A 193 -9.92 3.94 10.13
N GLU A 194 -11.22 4.16 10.14
CA GLU A 194 -12.20 3.19 10.64
C GLU A 194 -12.40 2.01 9.67
N ALA A 195 -12.26 2.24 8.37
CA ALA A 195 -12.40 1.21 7.36
C ALA A 195 -11.15 0.32 7.23
N GLY A 196 -9.96 0.84 7.57
CA GLY A 196 -8.70 0.10 7.49
C GLY A 196 -8.50 -0.89 8.64
N ASN A 197 -7.78 -1.97 8.37
CA ASN A 197 -7.35 -2.91 9.42
C ASN A 197 -6.16 -2.37 10.21
N MET A 198 -5.41 -1.45 9.63
CA MET A 198 -4.17 -0.88 10.16
C MET A 198 -4.13 0.62 9.89
N VAL A 199 -3.40 1.35 10.73
CA VAL A 199 -3.12 2.78 10.53
C VAL A 199 -1.61 2.96 10.50
N ASP A 200 -1.10 3.54 9.42
CA ASP A 200 0.30 3.96 9.32
C ASP A 200 0.49 5.32 9.99
N LEU A 201 1.20 5.33 11.10
CA LEU A 201 1.42 6.52 11.91
C LEU A 201 2.41 7.51 11.29
N ASP A 202 3.31 7.02 10.43
CA ASP A 202 4.37 7.82 9.82
C ASP A 202 3.95 8.50 8.50
N ASN A 203 2.75 8.21 8.02
CA ASN A 203 2.24 8.67 6.71
C ASN A 203 3.20 8.32 5.56
N ASP A 204 3.81 7.13 5.63
CA ASP A 204 4.73 6.64 4.62
C ASP A 204 4.17 5.41 3.91
N PRO A 205 3.68 5.53 2.67
CA PRO A 205 3.09 4.40 1.93
C PRO A 205 4.07 3.24 1.74
N THR A 206 5.36 3.48 1.93
CA THR A 206 6.38 2.46 1.82
C THR A 206 6.49 1.55 3.05
N LYS A 207 5.83 1.89 4.15
CA LYS A 207 5.70 1.02 5.34
C LYS A 207 5.00 -0.31 5.05
N LEU A 208 4.19 -0.36 3.99
CA LEU A 208 3.63 -1.63 3.51
C LEU A 208 4.72 -2.67 3.22
N ILE A 209 5.91 -2.25 2.78
CA ILE A 209 7.05 -3.14 2.54
C ILE A 209 7.48 -3.80 3.85
N GLU A 210 7.63 -3.02 4.91
CA GLU A 210 8.01 -3.53 6.23
C GLU A 210 6.95 -4.51 6.76
N ILE A 211 5.66 -4.19 6.57
CA ILE A 211 4.56 -5.09 6.94
C ILE A 211 4.65 -6.42 6.18
N VAL A 212 4.89 -6.39 4.88
CA VAL A 212 5.04 -7.60 4.06
C VAL A 212 6.31 -8.38 4.44
N GLU A 213 7.43 -7.70 4.68
CA GLU A 213 8.68 -8.34 5.13
C GLU A 213 8.50 -9.04 6.48
N ILE A 214 7.94 -8.34 7.46
CA ILE A 214 7.65 -8.90 8.79
C ILE A 214 6.67 -10.07 8.69
N GLY A 215 5.60 -9.94 7.91
CA GLY A 215 4.64 -11.01 7.68
C GLY A 215 5.29 -12.26 7.08
N LYS A 216 6.11 -12.12 6.05
CA LYS A 216 6.87 -13.22 5.46
C LYS A 216 7.87 -13.83 6.44
N GLN A 217 8.57 -12.99 7.21
CA GLN A 217 9.50 -13.48 8.23
C GLN A 217 8.78 -14.28 9.31
N LEU A 218 7.62 -13.83 9.78
CA LEU A 218 6.82 -14.57 10.77
C LEU A 218 6.35 -15.92 10.22
N LEU A 219 5.90 -15.98 8.96
CA LEU A 219 5.49 -17.22 8.31
C LEU A 219 6.66 -18.19 8.17
N MET A 220 7.85 -17.71 7.75
CA MET A 220 9.05 -18.53 7.65
C MET A 220 9.50 -19.01 9.01
N THR A 221 9.53 -18.16 10.01
CA THR A 221 9.91 -18.53 11.39
C THR A 221 8.97 -19.60 11.94
N ARG A 222 7.65 -19.42 11.77
CA ARG A 222 6.64 -20.40 12.18
C ARG A 222 6.83 -21.75 11.48
N GLY A 223 7.04 -21.73 10.17
CA GLY A 223 7.29 -22.95 9.38
C GLY A 223 8.55 -23.67 9.84
N THR A 224 9.65 -22.94 10.08
CA THR A 224 10.92 -23.47 10.56
C THR A 224 10.78 -24.09 11.95
N LEU A 225 10.11 -23.39 12.88
CA LEU A 225 9.88 -23.91 14.24
C LEU A 225 9.04 -25.19 14.22
N THR A 226 7.99 -25.24 13.39
CA THR A 226 7.14 -26.43 13.23
C THR A 226 7.95 -27.60 12.69
N THR A 227 8.78 -27.39 11.66
CA THR A 227 9.64 -28.42 11.08
C THR A 227 10.65 -28.94 12.11
N PHE A 228 11.27 -28.03 12.84
CA PHE A 228 12.21 -28.45 13.92
C PHE A 228 11.51 -29.21 15.03
N SER A 229 10.30 -28.83 15.43
CA SER A 229 9.53 -29.57 16.44
C SER A 229 9.22 -30.98 15.96
N ILE A 230 8.72 -31.14 14.74
CA ILE A 230 8.41 -32.45 14.16
C ILE A 230 9.69 -33.31 14.06
N ALA A 231 10.79 -32.77 13.54
CA ALA A 231 12.04 -33.48 13.40
C ALA A 231 12.58 -33.94 14.76
N ASN A 232 12.49 -33.07 15.78
CA ASN A 232 12.88 -33.38 17.14
C ASN A 232 12.02 -34.49 17.78
N ASP A 233 10.71 -34.46 17.55
CA ASP A 233 9.78 -35.48 18.05
C ASP A 233 10.01 -36.82 17.37
N VAL A 234 10.23 -36.84 16.05
CA VAL A 234 10.59 -38.05 15.31
C VAL A 234 11.90 -38.66 15.86
N ALA A 235 12.92 -37.83 16.08
CA ALA A 235 14.18 -38.29 16.64
C ALA A 235 13.99 -38.94 18.03
N LYS A 236 13.15 -38.38 18.89
CA LYS A 236 12.81 -38.93 20.20
C LYS A 236 12.12 -40.29 20.10
N TYR A 237 11.20 -40.45 19.17
CA TYR A 237 10.53 -41.75 18.97
C TYR A 237 11.53 -42.83 18.58
N PHE A 238 12.49 -42.54 17.69
CA PHE A 238 13.53 -43.50 17.34
C PHE A 238 14.51 -43.81 18.50
N ALA A 239 14.68 -42.91 19.45
CA ALA A 239 15.51 -43.11 20.62
C ALA A 239 14.75 -43.89 21.72
N ILE A 240 13.51 -43.53 22.03
CA ILE A 240 12.76 -43.99 23.19
C ILE A 240 12.05 -45.33 22.92
N ILE A 241 11.41 -45.49 21.76
CA ILE A 241 10.63 -46.69 21.45
C ILE A 241 11.49 -47.96 21.46
N PRO A 242 12.66 -48.03 20.78
CA PRO A 242 13.51 -49.18 20.84
C PRO A 242 13.94 -49.51 22.28
N ALA A 243 14.38 -48.52 23.05
CA ALA A 243 14.84 -48.67 24.41
C ALA A 243 13.74 -49.19 25.37
N LEU A 244 12.49 -48.79 25.20
CA LEU A 244 11.33 -49.23 25.99
C LEU A 244 10.92 -50.68 25.68
N PHE A 245 10.90 -51.06 24.41
CA PHE A 245 10.30 -52.31 23.96
C PHE A 245 11.32 -53.41 23.65
N MET A 246 12.63 -53.12 23.68
CA MET A 246 13.70 -54.06 23.36
C MET A 246 13.67 -55.32 24.26
N VAL A 247 13.21 -55.20 25.51
CA VAL A 247 13.04 -56.31 26.43
C VAL A 247 11.90 -57.25 26.01
N SER A 248 10.80 -56.67 25.50
CA SER A 248 9.60 -57.42 25.09
C SER A 248 9.68 -57.91 23.65
N VAL A 249 10.35 -57.13 22.78
CA VAL A 249 10.50 -57.37 21.34
C VAL A 249 11.98 -57.19 20.95
N PRO A 250 12.81 -58.24 21.06
CA PRO A 250 14.29 -58.13 20.82
C PRO A 250 14.64 -57.63 19.40
N GLN A 251 13.77 -57.84 18.43
CA GLN A 251 13.93 -57.37 17.03
C GLN A 251 14.06 -55.85 16.92
N LEU A 252 13.46 -55.09 17.83
CA LEU A 252 13.57 -53.63 17.89
C LEU A 252 14.98 -53.15 18.27
N GLY A 253 15.84 -54.05 18.77
CA GLY A 253 17.25 -53.73 19.01
C GLY A 253 18.00 -53.28 17.76
N ALA A 254 17.57 -53.72 16.56
CA ALA A 254 18.11 -53.25 15.28
C ALA A 254 17.86 -51.75 15.02
N LEU A 255 16.84 -51.17 15.63
CA LEU A 255 16.50 -49.74 15.54
C LEU A 255 17.16 -48.91 16.64
N ASN A 256 17.87 -49.52 17.60
CA ASN A 256 18.59 -48.84 18.68
C ASN A 256 19.92 -48.27 18.15
N ILE A 257 19.83 -47.31 17.21
CA ILE A 257 20.98 -46.66 16.58
C ILE A 257 21.82 -45.89 17.61
N MET A 258 21.19 -45.38 18.66
CA MET A 258 21.88 -44.61 19.71
C MET A 258 22.55 -45.46 20.78
N GLY A 259 22.38 -46.80 20.77
CA GLY A 259 23.02 -47.71 21.71
C GLY A 259 22.60 -47.49 23.16
N LEU A 260 21.39 -47.05 23.42
CA LEU A 260 20.86 -46.79 24.77
C LEU A 260 20.49 -48.12 25.44
N HIS A 261 20.99 -48.32 26.66
CA HIS A 261 20.87 -49.61 27.34
C HIS A 261 19.68 -49.73 28.29
N SER A 262 19.05 -48.60 28.66
CA SER A 262 17.90 -48.61 29.55
C SER A 262 16.86 -47.53 29.17
N PRO A 263 15.56 -47.71 29.50
CA PRO A 263 14.53 -46.71 29.29
C PRO A 263 14.83 -45.39 29.98
N GLU A 264 15.38 -45.41 31.20
CA GLU A 264 15.73 -44.23 31.97
C GLU A 264 16.82 -43.42 31.28
N SER A 265 17.83 -44.12 30.75
CA SER A 265 18.91 -43.52 29.94
C SER A 265 18.40 -42.86 28.69
N ALA A 266 17.40 -43.46 28.00
CA ALA A 266 16.76 -42.90 26.82
C ALA A 266 15.98 -41.61 27.13
N ILE A 267 15.21 -41.65 28.21
CA ILE A 267 14.41 -40.45 28.65
C ILE A 267 15.36 -39.32 29.05
N LEU A 268 16.39 -39.61 29.87
CA LEU A 268 17.35 -38.60 30.31
C LEU A 268 18.11 -38.00 29.13
N SER A 269 18.54 -38.81 28.18
CA SER A 269 19.17 -38.32 26.94
C SER A 269 18.29 -37.41 26.14
N ALA A 270 16.98 -37.74 25.97
CA ALA A 270 16.03 -36.93 25.29
C ALA A 270 15.77 -35.57 25.97
N VAL A 271 15.73 -35.56 27.32
CA VAL A 271 15.57 -34.32 28.10
C VAL A 271 16.80 -33.41 27.95
N ILE A 272 18.00 -33.97 28.10
CA ILE A 272 19.26 -33.20 27.94
C ILE A 272 19.37 -32.65 26.51
N PHE A 273 19.09 -33.49 25.51
CA PHE A 273 19.10 -33.06 24.11
C PHE A 273 18.14 -31.88 23.87
N ASN A 274 16.91 -31.94 24.37
CA ASN A 274 15.94 -30.85 24.24
C ASN A 274 16.42 -29.57 24.93
N ALA A 275 16.98 -29.69 26.14
CA ALA A 275 17.47 -28.53 26.87
C ALA A 275 18.60 -27.80 26.16
N LEU A 276 19.39 -28.50 25.33
CA LEU A 276 20.48 -27.92 24.56
C LEU A 276 20.05 -27.47 23.17
N ILE A 277 19.25 -28.30 22.47
CA ILE A 277 18.91 -28.06 21.06
C ILE A 277 17.88 -26.96 20.88
N ILE A 278 16.88 -26.84 21.75
CA ILE A 278 15.83 -25.83 21.62
C ILE A 278 16.39 -24.39 21.70
N PRO A 279 17.22 -24.04 22.73
CA PRO A 279 17.85 -22.72 22.78
C PRO A 279 18.78 -22.43 21.59
N ALA A 280 19.42 -23.47 21.03
CA ALA A 280 20.28 -23.32 19.86
C ALA A 280 19.47 -23.10 18.54
N LEU A 281 18.34 -23.79 18.40
CA LEU A 281 17.52 -23.73 17.19
C LEU A 281 16.65 -22.47 17.11
N ILE A 282 16.22 -21.89 18.24
CA ILE A 282 15.38 -20.67 18.24
C ILE A 282 16.07 -19.50 17.52
N PRO A 283 17.32 -19.12 17.81
CA PRO A 283 18.00 -18.06 17.09
C PRO A 283 18.18 -18.34 15.59
N LEU A 284 18.39 -19.60 15.22
CA LEU A 284 18.47 -20.05 13.83
C LEU A 284 17.13 -19.88 13.11
N ALA A 285 16.03 -20.26 13.75
CA ALA A 285 14.69 -20.09 13.22
C ALA A 285 14.32 -18.60 13.03
N LEU A 286 14.67 -17.76 14.00
CA LEU A 286 14.45 -16.32 13.94
C LEU A 286 15.23 -15.63 12.80
N LYS A 287 16.41 -16.12 12.47
CA LYS A 287 17.22 -15.66 11.34
C LYS A 287 16.68 -16.13 9.99
N GLY A 288 15.66 -16.99 9.95
CA GLY A 288 15.09 -17.53 8.72
C GLY A 288 16.05 -18.50 8.00
N VAL A 289 16.97 -19.11 8.70
CA VAL A 289 17.86 -20.13 8.14
C VAL A 289 17.07 -21.43 7.97
N CYS A 290 16.91 -21.83 6.78
CA CYS A 290 16.44 -23.07 6.23
C CYS A 290 15.12 -22.96 5.44
N LEU A 291 15.06 -23.56 4.29
CA LEU A 291 13.91 -23.74 3.39
C LEU A 291 13.66 -22.64 2.35
N LEU A 292 14.52 -21.65 2.19
CA LEU A 292 14.45 -20.71 1.07
C LEU A 292 14.56 -21.37 -0.32
N TYR A 293 15.01 -22.62 -0.39
CA TYR A 293 15.26 -23.32 -1.64
C TYR A 293 14.25 -24.42 -2.00
N THR A 294 13.33 -24.79 -1.12
CA THR A 294 12.46 -25.97 -1.35
C THR A 294 10.96 -25.72 -1.26
N SER A 295 10.54 -24.53 -0.86
CA SER A 295 9.12 -24.18 -0.81
C SER A 295 8.78 -23.24 -1.98
N PRO A 296 7.91 -23.64 -2.93
CA PRO A 296 7.36 -22.68 -3.87
C PRO A 296 6.63 -21.62 -3.06
N SER A 297 6.94 -20.35 -3.34
CA SER A 297 6.21 -19.22 -2.80
C SER A 297 4.70 -19.50 -3.00
N PRO A 298 3.87 -19.39 -1.97
CA PRO A 298 2.42 -19.43 -2.20
C PRO A 298 2.09 -18.32 -3.20
N ARG A 299 1.60 -18.71 -4.36
CA ARG A 299 1.14 -17.82 -5.44
C ARG A 299 -0.12 -17.11 -5.03
#